data_5ee3291a77ddaefce7073f9e2cbafb54
#
_entry.id   5ee3291a77ddaefce7073f9e2cbafb54
#
_cell.length_a   1.000
_cell.length_b   1.000
_cell.length_c   1.000
_cell.angle_alpha   90.00
_cell.angle_beta   90.00
_cell.angle_gamma   90.00
#
_symmetry.space_group_name_H-M   'P 1'
#
loop_
_entity.id
_entity.type
_entity.pdbx_description
1 polymer ?
#
loop_
_entity_poly.entity_id
_entity_poly.type
_entity_poly.pdbx_seq_one_letter_code
_entity_poly.pdbx_strand_id
1 'polypeptide(L)'
;MPVIILPMHEDDIDAVAKIHAEQFPRQKDSARWISCNFAAFPRIMMFVARDEKDKVIGYIQWIQKSGFRQQSVIELEQIAVFKSQQGKGIGTLLIEKSLKYIKEYLADTDSNLKAILVTTRTDNAAKSLYEKVLKAKEIAVIKDLYSNDEVIMLASGV
;
A
#
# COMPACT_ATOMS: atom_id res chain seq x y z
N MET A 1 15.71 14.24 -7.27
CA MET A 1 14.87 15.04 -6.36
C MET A 1 14.47 14.19 -5.17
N PRO A 2 14.73 14.65 -3.96
CA PRO A 2 14.45 13.82 -2.80
C PRO A 2 12.95 13.71 -2.54
N VAL A 3 12.44 12.49 -2.66
CA VAL A 3 11.11 12.14 -2.19
C VAL A 3 11.26 11.47 -0.84
N ILE A 4 10.46 11.90 0.14
CA ILE A 4 10.49 11.38 1.50
C ILE A 4 9.22 10.56 1.74
N ILE A 5 9.37 9.40 2.36
CA ILE A 5 8.24 8.55 2.78
C ILE A 5 8.09 8.68 4.29
N LEU A 6 6.89 9.05 4.71
CA LEU A 6 6.55 9.26 6.12
C LEU A 6 5.23 8.59 6.47
N PRO A 7 5.03 8.21 7.74
CA PRO A 7 3.69 7.84 8.21
C PRO A 7 2.70 8.96 7.90
N MET A 8 1.52 8.58 7.44
CA MET A 8 0.46 9.53 7.10
C MET A 8 -0.04 10.25 8.35
N HIS A 9 -0.27 11.54 8.24
CA HIS A 9 -0.89 12.38 9.26
C HIS A 9 -2.35 12.69 8.90
N GLU A 10 -3.16 13.04 9.90
CA GLU A 10 -4.57 13.39 9.68
C GLU A 10 -4.75 14.51 8.64
N ASP A 11 -3.86 15.48 8.65
CA ASP A 11 -3.87 16.60 7.70
C ASP A 11 -3.62 16.19 6.25
N ASP A 12 -3.18 14.96 6.01
CA ASP A 12 -2.92 14.44 4.67
C ASP A 12 -4.17 13.82 4.01
N ILE A 13 -5.25 13.65 4.75
CA ILE A 13 -6.45 12.92 4.28
C ILE A 13 -6.96 13.51 2.97
N ASP A 14 -7.12 14.81 2.87
CA ASP A 14 -7.65 15.46 1.67
C ASP A 14 -6.72 15.26 0.44
N ALA A 15 -5.43 15.37 0.64
CA ALA A 15 -4.44 15.17 -0.43
C ALA A 15 -4.43 13.71 -0.89
N VAL A 16 -4.44 12.76 0.04
CA VAL A 16 -4.48 11.32 -0.26
C VAL A 16 -5.80 10.95 -0.95
N ALA A 17 -6.93 11.53 -0.51
CA ALA A 17 -8.23 11.31 -1.14
C ALA A 17 -8.25 11.77 -2.61
N LYS A 18 -7.56 12.85 -2.95
CA LYS A 18 -7.42 13.31 -4.34
C LYS A 18 -6.64 12.31 -5.20
N ILE A 19 -5.56 11.74 -4.65
CA ILE A 19 -4.80 10.70 -5.34
C ILE A 19 -5.66 9.46 -5.55
N HIS A 20 -6.39 9.04 -4.51
CA HIS A 20 -7.32 7.92 -4.59
C HIS A 20 -8.37 8.13 -5.67
N ALA A 21 -9.02 9.28 -5.70
CA ALA A 21 -10.04 9.60 -6.70
C ALA A 21 -9.49 9.57 -8.14
N GLU A 22 -8.27 10.06 -8.34
CA GLU A 22 -7.63 10.03 -9.66
C GLU A 22 -7.27 8.61 -10.10
N GLN A 23 -6.70 7.80 -9.20
CA GLN A 23 -6.14 6.48 -9.54
C GLN A 23 -7.15 5.34 -9.46
N PHE A 24 -8.23 5.52 -8.70
CA PHE A 24 -9.30 4.51 -8.53
C PHE A 24 -10.67 5.09 -8.90
N PRO A 25 -10.89 5.48 -10.17
CA PRO A 25 -12.10 6.21 -10.58
C PRO A 25 -13.40 5.39 -10.47
N ARG A 26 -13.29 4.07 -10.32
CA ARG A 26 -14.46 3.18 -10.10
C ARG A 26 -14.88 3.12 -8.62
N GLN A 27 -14.02 3.59 -7.71
CA GLN A 27 -14.33 3.65 -6.29
C GLN A 27 -14.97 5.00 -5.96
N LYS A 28 -15.83 5.00 -4.95
CA LYS A 28 -16.60 6.19 -4.53
C LYS A 28 -16.14 6.67 -3.18
N ASP A 29 -16.55 7.88 -2.81
CA ASP A 29 -16.36 8.46 -1.48
C ASP A 29 -14.91 8.40 -1.00
N SER A 30 -13.98 8.88 -1.82
CA SER A 30 -12.54 8.81 -1.55
C SER A 30 -12.16 9.38 -0.17
N ALA A 31 -12.68 10.53 0.21
CA ALA A 31 -12.37 11.14 1.51
C ALA A 31 -12.83 10.26 2.67
N ARG A 32 -14.03 9.67 2.58
CA ARG A 32 -14.55 8.75 3.59
C ARG A 32 -13.73 7.47 3.67
N TRP A 33 -13.38 6.89 2.52
CA TRP A 33 -12.53 5.70 2.43
C TRP A 33 -11.20 5.91 3.13
N ILE A 34 -10.51 6.98 2.78
CA ILE A 34 -9.20 7.32 3.35
C ILE A 34 -9.31 7.62 4.85
N SER A 35 -10.34 8.38 5.28
CA SER A 35 -10.57 8.69 6.69
C SER A 35 -10.82 7.43 7.54
N CYS A 36 -11.65 6.51 7.04
CA CYS A 36 -11.92 5.23 7.73
C CYS A 36 -10.63 4.41 7.88
N ASN A 37 -9.84 4.33 6.84
CA ASN A 37 -8.61 3.56 6.85
C ASN A 37 -7.56 4.19 7.78
N PHE A 38 -7.42 5.51 7.74
CA PHE A 38 -6.53 6.21 8.65
C PHE A 38 -6.91 6.00 10.12
N ALA A 39 -8.21 6.04 10.45
CA ALA A 39 -8.72 5.83 11.81
C ALA A 39 -8.54 4.39 12.31
N ALA A 40 -8.28 3.44 11.44
CA ALA A 40 -8.13 2.03 11.80
C ALA A 40 -6.69 1.64 12.22
N PHE A 41 -5.79 2.61 12.40
CA PHE A 41 -4.46 2.34 12.96
C PHE A 41 -4.57 1.65 14.33
N PRO A 42 -3.77 0.63 14.66
CA PRO A 42 -2.64 0.11 13.89
C PRO A 42 -2.98 -1.03 12.92
N ARG A 43 -4.24 -1.43 12.82
CA ARG A 43 -4.62 -2.49 11.89
C ARG A 43 -4.33 -2.09 10.44
N ILE A 44 -4.60 -0.85 10.11
CA ILE A 44 -4.24 -0.25 8.80
C ILE A 44 -3.16 0.79 9.06
N MET A 45 -2.06 0.65 8.33
CA MET A 45 -0.94 1.59 8.37
C MET A 45 -0.80 2.27 7.02
N MET A 46 -0.83 3.59 7.04
CA MET A 46 -0.75 4.41 5.83
C MET A 46 0.49 5.28 5.84
N PHE A 47 1.12 5.41 4.68
CA PHE A 47 2.31 6.23 4.48
C PHE A 47 2.12 7.10 3.25
N VAL A 48 2.75 8.25 3.25
CA VAL A 48 2.71 9.21 2.14
C VAL A 48 4.10 9.46 1.59
N ALA A 49 4.15 9.73 0.30
CA ALA A 49 5.33 10.24 -0.37
C ALA A 49 5.19 11.76 -0.52
N ARG A 50 6.19 12.50 -0.05
CA ARG A 50 6.24 13.96 -0.16
C ARG A 50 7.39 14.39 -1.06
N ASP A 51 7.13 15.36 -1.89
CA ASP A 51 8.16 16.00 -2.73
C ASP A 51 8.96 17.04 -1.95
N GLU A 52 9.91 17.68 -2.63
CA GLU A 52 10.77 18.73 -2.05
C GLU A 52 10.03 19.98 -1.55
N LYS A 53 8.77 20.17 -2.00
CA LYS A 53 7.88 21.26 -1.58
C LYS A 53 6.90 20.82 -0.50
N ASP A 54 7.17 19.67 0.13
CA ASP A 54 6.32 19.06 1.16
C ASP A 54 4.91 18.68 0.66
N LYS A 55 4.73 18.55 -0.64
CA LYS A 55 3.45 18.16 -1.23
C LYS A 55 3.32 16.64 -1.26
N VAL A 56 2.17 16.11 -0.83
CA VAL A 56 1.84 14.69 -0.95
C VAL A 56 1.62 14.34 -2.42
N ILE A 57 2.40 13.39 -2.92
CA ILE A 57 2.38 12.97 -4.33
C ILE A 57 2.06 11.50 -4.53
N GLY A 58 1.99 10.72 -3.46
CA GLY A 58 1.64 9.31 -3.48
C GLY A 58 1.34 8.79 -2.09
N TYR A 59 0.74 7.60 -2.01
CA TYR A 59 0.49 6.93 -0.73
C TYR A 59 0.52 5.42 -0.90
N ILE A 60 0.68 4.72 0.22
CA ILE A 60 0.56 3.27 0.32
C ILE A 60 -0.22 2.92 1.58
N GLN A 61 -1.01 1.87 1.49
CA GLN A 61 -1.87 1.38 2.56
C GLN A 61 -1.63 -0.11 2.77
N TRP A 62 -1.29 -0.46 4.00
CA TRP A 62 -1.07 -1.81 4.44
C TRP A 62 -2.11 -2.21 5.47
N ILE A 63 -2.59 -3.45 5.39
CA ILE A 63 -3.58 -3.97 6.34
C ILE A 63 -3.06 -5.24 7.01
N GLN A 64 -3.17 -5.30 8.34
CA GLN A 64 -2.85 -6.50 9.10
C GLN A 64 -3.98 -7.51 8.97
N LYS A 65 -3.64 -8.72 8.58
CA LYS A 65 -4.61 -9.79 8.32
C LYS A 65 -4.79 -10.69 9.53
N SER A 66 -6.05 -11.01 9.82
CA SER A 66 -6.44 -12.10 10.73
C SER A 66 -5.92 -11.95 12.17
N GLY A 67 -5.85 -10.72 12.65
CA GLY A 67 -5.47 -10.40 14.03
C GLY A 67 -4.01 -10.06 14.22
N PHE A 68 -3.69 -9.58 15.43
CA PHE A 68 -2.32 -9.32 15.86
C PHE A 68 -1.67 -10.63 16.29
N ARG A 69 -0.61 -11.02 15.60
CA ARG A 69 0.04 -12.32 15.75
C ARG A 69 1.53 -12.16 15.98
N GLN A 70 2.15 -13.13 16.63
CA GLN A 70 3.61 -13.18 16.74
C GLN A 70 4.27 -13.26 15.36
N GLN A 71 3.67 -14.01 14.43
CA GLN A 71 4.05 -14.02 13.01
C GLN A 71 2.94 -13.37 12.20
N SER A 72 3.14 -12.12 11.84
CA SER A 72 2.14 -11.29 11.18
C SER A 72 2.10 -11.52 9.68
N VAL A 73 0.89 -11.51 9.14
CA VAL A 73 0.63 -11.42 7.71
C VAL A 73 0.02 -10.07 7.42
N ILE A 74 0.57 -9.34 6.48
CA ILE A 74 0.03 -8.05 6.03
C ILE A 74 -0.33 -8.12 4.55
N GLU A 75 -1.25 -7.25 4.15
CA GLU A 75 -1.63 -7.08 2.75
C GLU A 75 -1.30 -5.67 2.30
N LEU A 76 -0.64 -5.56 1.15
CA LEU A 76 -0.53 -4.30 0.45
C LEU A 76 -1.87 -4.08 -0.25
N GLU A 77 -2.74 -3.27 0.36
CA GLU A 77 -4.11 -3.10 -0.13
C GLU A 77 -4.20 -2.06 -1.24
N GLN A 78 -3.54 -0.92 -1.06
CA GLN A 78 -3.52 0.14 -2.07
C GLN A 78 -2.16 0.81 -2.13
N ILE A 79 -1.74 1.12 -3.33
CA ILE A 79 -0.60 1.99 -3.62
C ILE A 79 -0.97 2.86 -4.81
N ALA A 80 -0.73 4.15 -4.70
CA ALA A 80 -1.03 5.09 -5.76
C ALA A 80 -0.10 6.29 -5.74
N VAL A 81 0.22 6.77 -6.94
CA VAL A 81 1.03 7.96 -7.19
C VAL A 81 0.28 8.80 -8.20
N PHE A 82 0.22 10.11 -8.02
CA PHE A 82 -0.37 11.01 -9.03
C PHE A 82 0.20 10.70 -10.40
N LYS A 83 -0.66 10.69 -11.41
CA LYS A 83 -0.28 10.38 -12.80
C LYS A 83 0.93 11.19 -13.26
N SER A 84 0.96 12.47 -12.91
CA SER A 84 2.06 13.39 -13.25
C SER A 84 3.40 13.01 -12.60
N GLN A 85 3.41 12.17 -11.60
CA GLN A 85 4.59 11.77 -10.82
C GLN A 85 4.99 10.31 -11.03
N GLN A 86 4.26 9.56 -11.84
CA GLN A 86 4.56 8.17 -12.14
C GLN A 86 5.84 8.01 -12.98
N GLY A 87 6.43 6.82 -12.97
CA GLY A 87 7.65 6.52 -13.72
C GLY A 87 8.94 7.07 -13.09
N LYS A 88 8.90 7.56 -11.85
CA LYS A 88 10.05 8.14 -11.14
C LYS A 88 10.54 7.28 -9.96
N GLY A 89 10.10 6.04 -9.87
CA GLY A 89 10.48 5.13 -8.79
C GLY A 89 9.80 5.37 -7.45
N ILE A 90 8.78 6.22 -7.38
CA ILE A 90 8.08 6.56 -6.12
C ILE A 90 7.37 5.36 -5.54
N GLY A 91 6.75 4.52 -6.38
CA GLY A 91 6.11 3.28 -5.93
C GLY A 91 7.09 2.33 -5.24
N THR A 92 8.27 2.17 -5.78
CA THR A 92 9.35 1.37 -5.15
C THR A 92 9.74 1.95 -3.79
N LEU A 93 9.95 3.26 -3.71
CA LEU A 93 10.28 3.93 -2.45
C LEU A 93 9.17 3.77 -1.41
N LEU A 94 7.90 3.92 -1.82
CA LEU A 94 6.75 3.72 -0.93
C LEU A 94 6.78 2.32 -0.32
N ILE A 95 6.96 1.27 -1.13
CA ILE A 95 7.03 -0.10 -0.63
C ILE A 95 8.21 -0.30 0.31
N GLU A 96 9.42 0.02 -0.13
CA GLU A 96 10.65 -0.26 0.63
C GLU A 96 10.68 0.49 1.98
N LYS A 97 10.39 1.78 1.95
CA LYS A 97 10.49 2.61 3.15
C LYS A 97 9.36 2.32 4.16
N SER A 98 8.11 2.17 3.68
CA SER A 98 7.00 1.83 4.57
C SER A 98 7.17 0.44 5.18
N LEU A 99 7.68 -0.52 4.41
CA LEU A 99 7.91 -1.88 4.90
C LEU A 99 8.98 -1.89 6.01
N LYS A 100 10.00 -1.07 5.91
CA LYS A 100 10.98 -0.89 6.97
C LYS A 100 10.32 -0.40 8.26
N TYR A 101 9.48 0.63 8.18
CA TYR A 101 8.69 1.12 9.32
C TYR A 101 7.83 0.03 9.95
N ILE A 102 7.14 -0.74 9.11
CA ILE A 102 6.25 -1.81 9.60
C ILE A 102 7.06 -2.88 10.34
N LYS A 103 8.21 -3.29 9.81
CA LYS A 103 9.06 -4.28 10.47
C LYS A 103 9.58 -3.79 11.84
N GLU A 104 9.96 -2.53 11.92
CA GLU A 104 10.37 -1.90 13.18
C GLU A 104 9.20 -1.86 14.18
N TYR A 105 8.02 -1.44 13.73
CA TYR A 105 6.80 -1.44 14.55
C TYR A 105 6.45 -2.84 15.06
N LEU A 106 6.48 -3.84 14.19
CA LEU A 106 6.19 -5.23 14.58
C LEU A 106 7.21 -5.73 15.63
N ALA A 107 8.49 -5.45 15.44
CA ALA A 107 9.52 -5.82 16.40
C ALA A 107 9.28 -5.18 17.77
N ASP A 108 8.86 -3.92 17.82
CA ASP A 108 8.54 -3.21 19.07
C ASP A 108 7.30 -3.78 19.78
N THR A 109 6.47 -4.54 19.08
CA THR A 109 5.27 -5.20 19.62
C THR A 109 5.42 -6.73 19.72
N ASP A 110 6.63 -7.23 19.81
CA ASP A 110 6.97 -8.66 19.90
C ASP A 110 6.39 -9.49 18.74
N SER A 111 6.41 -8.92 17.56
CA SER A 111 5.95 -9.58 16.33
C SER A 111 7.01 -9.51 15.25
N ASN A 112 6.90 -10.38 14.28
CA ASN A 112 7.70 -10.33 13.06
C ASN A 112 6.83 -10.56 11.83
N LEU A 113 7.31 -10.13 10.68
CA LEU A 113 6.61 -10.28 9.42
C LEU A 113 6.87 -11.65 8.82
N LYS A 114 5.80 -12.42 8.62
CA LYS A 114 5.85 -13.75 8.00
C LYS A 114 5.65 -13.68 6.50
N ALA A 115 4.64 -12.94 6.06
CA ALA A 115 4.24 -12.92 4.66
C ALA A 115 3.51 -11.63 4.30
N ILE A 116 3.56 -11.30 3.01
CA ILE A 116 2.82 -10.19 2.41
C ILE A 116 1.89 -10.76 1.34
N LEU A 117 0.62 -10.39 1.42
CA LEU A 117 -0.37 -10.64 0.38
C LEU A 117 -0.58 -9.40 -0.47
N VAL A 118 -0.81 -9.59 -1.75
CA VAL A 118 -1.29 -8.55 -2.66
C VAL A 118 -2.39 -9.16 -3.52
N THR A 119 -3.55 -8.51 -3.56
CA THR A 119 -4.62 -8.85 -4.50
C THR A 119 -4.75 -7.73 -5.50
N THR A 120 -4.60 -8.04 -6.78
CA THR A 120 -4.63 -7.04 -7.84
C THR A 120 -5.22 -7.63 -9.12
N ARG A 121 -5.65 -6.78 -10.04
CA ARG A 121 -6.14 -7.23 -11.34
C ARG A 121 -5.03 -7.94 -12.11
N THR A 122 -5.40 -9.01 -12.82
CA THR A 122 -4.45 -9.79 -13.61
C THR A 122 -3.73 -8.97 -14.69
N ASP A 123 -4.37 -7.90 -15.17
CA ASP A 123 -3.82 -6.98 -16.18
C ASP A 123 -3.18 -5.70 -15.60
N ASN A 124 -3.02 -5.63 -14.28
CA ASN A 124 -2.44 -4.45 -13.64
C ASN A 124 -0.92 -4.40 -13.86
N ALA A 125 -0.43 -3.28 -14.39
CA ALA A 125 1.00 -3.04 -14.57
C ALA A 125 1.79 -3.07 -13.25
N ALA A 126 1.16 -2.78 -12.11
CA ALA A 126 1.79 -2.84 -10.79
C ALA A 126 2.20 -4.26 -10.37
N LYS A 127 1.70 -5.32 -11.03
CA LYS A 127 2.16 -6.70 -10.78
C LYS A 127 3.68 -6.82 -10.89
N SER A 128 4.28 -6.22 -11.91
CA SER A 128 5.73 -6.24 -12.11
C SER A 128 6.48 -5.55 -10.96
N LEU A 129 5.91 -4.50 -10.39
CA LEU A 129 6.45 -3.84 -9.21
C LEU A 129 6.44 -4.77 -7.99
N TYR A 130 5.35 -5.48 -7.76
CA TYR A 130 5.24 -6.43 -6.65
C TYR A 130 6.19 -7.63 -6.81
N GLU A 131 6.32 -8.15 -8.02
CA GLU A 131 7.27 -9.22 -8.33
C GLU A 131 8.72 -8.77 -8.10
N LYS A 132 9.06 -7.58 -8.55
CA LYS A 132 10.42 -7.05 -8.47
C LYS A 132 10.82 -6.64 -7.05
N VAL A 133 9.97 -5.88 -6.37
CA VAL A 133 10.31 -5.27 -5.07
C VAL A 133 10.05 -6.21 -3.92
N LEU A 134 8.91 -6.92 -3.93
CA LEU A 134 8.51 -7.83 -2.85
C LEU A 134 8.92 -9.28 -3.09
N LYS A 135 9.33 -9.63 -4.32
CA LYS A 135 9.52 -11.02 -4.75
C LYS A 135 8.22 -11.83 -4.63
N ALA A 136 7.08 -11.16 -4.80
CA ALA A 136 5.77 -11.77 -4.73
C ALA A 136 5.54 -12.67 -5.95
N LYS A 137 4.88 -13.81 -5.71
CA LYS A 137 4.51 -14.79 -6.73
C LYS A 137 3.01 -14.94 -6.82
N GLU A 138 2.49 -15.14 -8.02
CA GLU A 138 1.08 -15.45 -8.22
C GLU A 138 0.78 -16.84 -7.64
N ILE A 139 -0.25 -16.92 -6.80
CA ILE A 139 -0.65 -18.19 -6.16
C ILE A 139 -2.07 -18.61 -6.50
N ALA A 140 -2.94 -17.69 -6.86
CA ALA A 140 -4.34 -17.97 -7.22
C ALA A 140 -4.93 -16.87 -8.08
N VAL A 141 -5.97 -17.20 -8.84
CA VAL A 141 -6.77 -16.26 -9.61
C VAL A 141 -8.22 -16.40 -9.17
N ILE A 142 -8.88 -15.27 -8.91
CA ILE A 142 -10.31 -15.23 -8.59
C ILE A 142 -11.01 -14.61 -9.80
N LYS A 143 -11.87 -15.42 -10.43
CA LYS A 143 -12.63 -14.98 -11.61
C LYS A 143 -13.69 -13.97 -11.23
N ASP A 144 -13.78 -12.90 -12.00
CA ASP A 144 -14.84 -11.89 -11.92
C ASP A 144 -15.10 -11.33 -10.51
N LEU A 145 -14.05 -11.19 -9.69
CA LEU A 145 -14.20 -10.68 -8.33
C LEU A 145 -14.73 -9.24 -8.31
N TYR A 146 -14.23 -8.42 -9.22
CA TYR A 146 -14.70 -7.06 -9.46
C TYR A 146 -15.04 -6.91 -10.94
N SER A 147 -14.50 -5.91 -11.61
CA SER A 147 -14.70 -5.71 -13.04
C SER A 147 -13.89 -6.65 -13.94
N ASN A 148 -12.86 -7.28 -13.37
CA ASN A 148 -11.95 -8.20 -14.05
C ASN A 148 -11.55 -9.33 -13.08
N ASP A 149 -10.79 -10.29 -13.60
CA ASP A 149 -10.16 -11.31 -12.76
C ASP A 149 -9.10 -10.66 -11.86
N GLU A 150 -9.02 -11.16 -10.63
CA GLU A 150 -8.01 -10.76 -9.65
C GLU A 150 -7.00 -11.89 -9.44
N VAL A 151 -5.74 -11.52 -9.26
CA VAL A 151 -4.69 -12.46 -8.88
C VAL A 151 -4.29 -12.20 -7.44
N ILE A 152 -4.13 -13.27 -6.67
CA ILE A 152 -3.54 -13.21 -5.33
C ILE A 152 -2.06 -13.51 -5.47
N MET A 153 -1.24 -12.59 -4.98
CA MET A 153 0.22 -12.73 -4.95
C MET A 153 0.70 -12.87 -3.51
N LEU A 154 1.74 -13.65 -3.31
CA LEU A 154 2.33 -13.90 -1.99
C LEU A 154 3.83 -13.68 -2.02
N ALA A 155 4.32 -12.92 -1.06
CA ALA A 155 5.74 -12.82 -0.73
C ALA A 155 5.97 -13.41 0.65
N SER A 156 6.92 -14.32 0.77
CA SER A 156 7.31 -14.96 2.03
C SER A 156 8.80 -14.80 2.26
N GLY A 157 9.24 -14.90 3.51
CA GLY A 157 10.65 -14.71 3.88
C GLY A 157 11.13 -13.26 3.73
N VAL A 158 10.21 -12.33 3.85
CA VAL A 158 10.46 -10.89 3.66
C VAL A 158 11.12 -10.21 4.87
#